data_018ff738e8dfe3feaabca0da29fd9aa5
#
_entry.id   018ff738e8dfe3feaabca0da29fd9aa5
#
_cell.length_a   1.000
_cell.length_b   1.000
_cell.length_c   1.000
_cell.angle_alpha   90.00
_cell.angle_beta   90.00
_cell.angle_gamma   90.00
#
_symmetry.space_group_name_H-M   'P 1'
#
loop_
_entity.id
_entity.type
_entity.pdbx_description
1 polymer ?
#
loop_
_entity_poly.entity_id
_entity_poly.type
_entity_poly.pdbx_seq_one_letter_code
_entity_poly.pdbx_strand_id
1 'polypeptide(L)'
;MRAPSRIQQPFPELDQIETILQEGNAAYLHHQVLCQVPYGDDELPVYALTLGNRAPDVPCVAYVGGIHGLERIGTQVVIAFLEGLLERLKWDRVLADILQRVCIHFLPLVNPAGMLNKTRANGQGVDLMRNAPVDSQEKTILLAGGHRISSTLPWYRGKTTEPMQPEAQALCDFITQEVLPAPFSLVLDCHSGFGFRNQIWFPYARSRCEPIKHLKEVCYLRNLFMQTYPHQDYLFEPQSQHYLVHGDLWDFLYLESLKQNNIFLPLTLEMGSWRWIRKNPLQLRQLLGLYHPIKPHRLNRVLRSHLILMEFLLHATLSYQNWINQSDAEKLEQQALALWYP
;
A
#
# COMPACT_ATOMS: atom_id res chain seq x y z
N MET A 1 -23.30 -4.50 18.20
CA MET A 1 -23.02 -3.25 18.96
C MET A 1 -21.76 -3.49 19.77
N ARG A 2 -20.69 -2.81 19.43
CA ARG A 2 -19.45 -2.82 20.24
C ARG A 2 -19.74 -2.09 21.56
N ALA A 3 -19.21 -2.59 22.68
CA ALA A 3 -19.15 -1.79 23.90
C ALA A 3 -18.38 -0.49 23.59
N PRO A 4 -18.73 0.66 24.19
CA PRO A 4 -18.02 1.90 23.95
C PRO A 4 -16.52 1.68 24.20
N SER A 5 -15.69 1.97 23.21
CA SER A 5 -14.24 1.76 23.31
C SER A 5 -13.72 2.60 24.49
N ARG A 6 -12.92 1.98 25.35
CA ARG A 6 -12.23 2.66 26.46
C ARG A 6 -11.01 3.46 25.99
N ILE A 7 -10.80 3.54 24.68
CA ILE A 7 -9.71 4.33 24.10
C ILE A 7 -9.96 5.80 24.45
N GLN A 8 -9.18 6.32 25.36
CA GLN A 8 -9.31 7.71 25.83
C GLN A 8 -8.78 8.74 24.82
N GLN A 9 -8.11 8.29 23.73
CA GLN A 9 -7.55 9.15 22.71
C GLN A 9 -8.41 9.11 21.43
N PRO A 10 -8.64 10.26 20.76
CA PRO A 10 -9.33 10.29 19.47
C PRO A 10 -8.59 9.47 18.44
N PHE A 11 -9.29 8.57 17.73
CA PHE A 11 -8.74 7.77 16.65
C PHE A 11 -9.55 7.97 15.35
N PRO A 12 -9.45 9.17 14.75
CA PRO A 12 -10.35 9.57 13.67
C PRO A 12 -10.31 8.65 12.45
N GLU A 13 -9.19 8.02 12.13
CA GLU A 13 -9.09 7.10 11.00
C GLU A 13 -9.87 5.80 11.25
N LEU A 14 -9.80 5.24 12.44
CA LEU A 14 -10.59 4.06 12.80
C LEU A 14 -12.07 4.40 12.91
N ASP A 15 -12.41 5.53 13.56
CA ASP A 15 -13.78 6.01 13.68
C ASP A 15 -14.42 6.22 12.30
N GLN A 16 -13.66 6.75 11.34
CA GLN A 16 -14.12 6.96 9.96
C GLN A 16 -14.35 5.62 9.24
N ILE A 17 -13.46 4.64 9.39
CA ILE A 17 -13.66 3.29 8.85
C ILE A 17 -14.91 2.65 9.45
N GLU A 18 -15.09 2.71 10.76
CA GLU A 18 -16.26 2.15 11.43
C GLU A 18 -17.56 2.86 11.01
N THR A 19 -17.53 4.17 10.76
CA THR A 19 -18.66 4.91 10.19
C THR A 19 -19.00 4.41 8.79
N ILE A 20 -18.00 4.22 7.93
CA ILE A 20 -18.20 3.63 6.59
C ILE A 20 -18.85 2.24 6.68
N LEU A 21 -18.42 1.42 7.64
CA LEU A 21 -18.99 0.08 7.84
C LEU A 21 -20.46 0.12 8.33
N GLN A 22 -20.83 1.12 9.11
CA GLN A 22 -22.20 1.30 9.60
C GLN A 22 -23.14 1.89 8.54
N GLU A 23 -22.65 2.85 7.76
CA GLU A 23 -23.43 3.59 6.76
C GLU A 23 -23.36 2.98 5.37
N GLY A 24 -22.36 2.14 5.13
CA GLY A 24 -22.09 1.52 3.82
C GLY A 24 -23.26 0.66 3.35
N ASN A 25 -23.61 0.77 2.08
CA ASN A 25 -24.62 -0.08 1.47
C ASN A 25 -24.13 -1.53 1.39
N ALA A 26 -24.67 -2.41 2.22
CA ALA A 26 -24.36 -3.84 2.29
C ALA A 26 -24.51 -4.58 0.93
N ALA A 27 -25.20 -4.00 -0.04
CA ALA A 27 -25.31 -4.54 -1.39
C ALA A 27 -23.99 -4.44 -2.19
N TYR A 28 -23.11 -3.51 -1.83
CA TYR A 28 -21.86 -3.25 -2.56
C TYR A 28 -20.62 -3.48 -1.70
N LEU A 29 -20.71 -3.21 -0.39
CA LEU A 29 -19.57 -3.24 0.54
C LEU A 29 -19.58 -4.50 1.39
N HIS A 30 -18.56 -5.34 1.20
CA HIS A 30 -18.23 -6.45 2.09
C HIS A 30 -17.06 -6.06 2.99
N HIS A 31 -17.02 -6.58 4.21
CA HIS A 31 -15.88 -6.37 5.10
C HIS A 31 -15.60 -7.59 5.96
N GLN A 32 -14.37 -7.68 6.42
CA GLN A 32 -13.94 -8.67 7.42
C GLN A 32 -12.88 -8.08 8.34
N VAL A 33 -12.81 -8.58 9.56
CA VAL A 33 -11.72 -8.31 10.50
C VAL A 33 -10.65 -9.36 10.27
N LEU A 34 -9.46 -8.91 9.84
CA LEU A 34 -8.33 -9.80 9.55
C LEU A 34 -7.66 -10.30 10.82
N CYS A 35 -7.45 -9.37 11.76
CA CYS A 35 -6.95 -9.69 13.10
C CYS A 35 -7.38 -8.61 14.11
N GLN A 36 -7.21 -8.94 15.39
CA GLN A 36 -7.35 -8.01 16.50
C GLN A 36 -5.97 -7.75 17.09
N VAL A 37 -5.63 -6.48 17.28
CA VAL A 37 -4.33 -6.04 17.80
C VAL A 37 -4.50 -5.58 19.23
N PRO A 38 -3.83 -6.20 20.22
CA PRO A 38 -3.92 -5.78 21.62
C PRO A 38 -3.42 -4.33 21.82
N TYR A 39 -4.18 -3.55 22.59
CA TYR A 39 -3.82 -2.18 22.94
C TYR A 39 -4.32 -1.84 24.37
N GLY A 40 -3.45 -2.00 25.36
CA GLY A 40 -3.84 -1.95 26.77
C GLY A 40 -4.84 -3.04 27.10
N ASP A 41 -6.01 -2.64 27.63
CA ASP A 41 -7.14 -3.53 27.91
C ASP A 41 -8.12 -3.68 26.73
N ASP A 42 -7.86 -2.98 25.61
CA ASP A 42 -8.68 -2.99 24.39
C ASP A 42 -8.03 -3.80 23.28
N GLU A 43 -8.80 -4.07 22.24
CA GLU A 43 -8.33 -4.68 20.97
C GLU A 43 -8.71 -3.79 19.81
N LEU A 44 -7.76 -3.56 18.91
CA LEU A 44 -7.91 -2.75 17.70
C LEU A 44 -8.06 -3.65 16.47
N PRO A 45 -9.16 -3.53 15.70
CA PRO A 45 -9.36 -4.34 14.53
C PRO A 45 -8.50 -3.85 13.35
N VAL A 46 -8.01 -4.81 12.56
CA VAL A 46 -7.50 -4.58 11.21
C VAL A 46 -8.59 -5.01 10.23
N TYR A 47 -9.13 -4.06 9.47
CA TYR A 47 -10.21 -4.32 8.54
C TYR A 47 -9.72 -4.49 7.11
N ALA A 48 -10.32 -5.45 6.38
CA ALA A 48 -10.37 -5.46 4.93
C ALA A 48 -11.80 -5.16 4.46
N LEU A 49 -11.93 -4.23 3.51
CA LEU A 49 -13.19 -3.86 2.88
C LEU A 49 -13.11 -4.20 1.39
N THR A 50 -14.19 -4.69 0.82
CA THR A 50 -14.21 -5.16 -0.57
C THR A 50 -15.42 -4.61 -1.31
N LEU A 51 -15.18 -4.05 -2.50
CA LEU A 51 -16.20 -3.66 -3.46
C LEU A 51 -16.05 -4.50 -4.74
N GLY A 52 -17.17 -4.78 -5.39
CA GLY A 52 -17.21 -5.40 -6.71
C GLY A 52 -17.31 -6.92 -6.70
N ASN A 53 -16.95 -7.51 -7.83
CA ASN A 53 -17.14 -8.93 -8.09
C ASN A 53 -15.98 -9.76 -7.49
N ARG A 54 -16.30 -10.68 -6.59
CA ARG A 54 -15.32 -11.53 -5.89
C ARG A 54 -15.07 -12.87 -6.60
N ALA A 55 -15.54 -13.04 -7.82
CA ALA A 55 -15.27 -14.26 -8.56
C ALA A 55 -13.77 -14.37 -8.90
N PRO A 56 -13.17 -15.59 -8.85
CA PRO A 56 -11.72 -15.75 -8.99
C PRO A 56 -11.19 -15.49 -10.40
N ASP A 57 -12.08 -15.35 -11.39
CA ASP A 57 -11.76 -15.07 -12.80
C ASP A 57 -11.76 -13.60 -13.17
N VAL A 58 -12.07 -12.70 -12.21
CA VAL A 58 -12.00 -11.25 -12.43
C VAL A 58 -10.68 -10.66 -11.94
N PRO A 59 -10.18 -9.59 -12.60
CA PRO A 59 -8.98 -8.91 -12.11
C PRO A 59 -9.23 -8.20 -10.79
N CYS A 60 -8.16 -8.02 -10.01
CA CYS A 60 -8.24 -7.47 -8.67
C CYS A 60 -7.28 -6.30 -8.47
N VAL A 61 -7.72 -5.26 -7.76
CA VAL A 61 -6.84 -4.20 -7.26
C VAL A 61 -7.02 -4.04 -5.75
N ALA A 62 -5.91 -3.90 -5.01
CA ALA A 62 -5.94 -3.63 -3.58
C ALA A 62 -5.23 -2.31 -3.24
N TYR A 63 -5.84 -1.53 -2.35
CA TYR A 63 -5.30 -0.29 -1.82
C TYR A 63 -5.02 -0.47 -0.34
N VAL A 64 -3.75 -0.34 0.03
CA VAL A 64 -3.25 -0.57 1.38
C VAL A 64 -2.73 0.74 1.96
N GLY A 65 -2.90 0.94 3.26
CA GLY A 65 -2.37 2.09 3.96
C GLY A 65 -2.14 1.81 5.44
N GLY A 66 -1.40 2.70 6.10
CA GLY A 66 -1.21 2.64 7.53
C GLY A 66 -0.40 1.43 8.02
N ILE A 67 0.50 0.87 7.22
CA ILE A 67 1.48 -0.13 7.67
C ILE A 67 2.45 0.51 8.67
N HIS A 68 2.86 1.76 8.42
CA HIS A 68 3.59 2.56 9.39
C HIS A 68 2.65 3.55 10.07
N GLY A 69 2.56 3.50 11.40
CA GLY A 69 1.59 4.31 12.13
C GLY A 69 1.83 5.83 12.07
N LEU A 70 3.06 6.29 11.78
CA LEU A 70 3.37 7.71 11.54
C LEU A 70 2.82 8.23 10.20
N GLU A 71 2.51 7.35 9.26
CA GLU A 71 2.19 7.69 7.88
C GLU A 71 0.68 7.80 7.65
N ARG A 72 0.01 8.55 8.54
CA ARG A 72 -1.47 8.72 8.54
C ARG A 72 -2.03 9.15 7.19
N ILE A 73 -1.25 9.87 6.39
CA ILE A 73 -1.68 10.33 5.07
C ILE A 73 -1.97 9.17 4.11
N GLY A 74 -1.23 8.05 4.21
CA GLY A 74 -1.48 6.85 3.43
C GLY A 74 -2.87 6.29 3.71
N THR A 75 -3.23 6.10 4.98
CA THR A 75 -4.57 5.70 5.43
C THR A 75 -5.65 6.66 4.90
N GLN A 76 -5.42 7.97 5.03
CA GLN A 76 -6.40 8.98 4.63
C GLN A 76 -6.63 9.01 3.11
N VAL A 77 -5.60 8.75 2.29
CA VAL A 77 -5.76 8.63 0.83
C VAL A 77 -6.61 7.41 0.47
N VAL A 78 -6.37 6.28 1.12
CA VAL A 78 -7.12 5.04 0.89
C VAL A 78 -8.59 5.20 1.32
N ILE A 79 -8.85 5.78 2.50
CA ILE A 79 -10.21 6.07 2.98
C ILE A 79 -10.93 7.04 2.04
N ALA A 80 -10.28 8.14 1.64
CA ALA A 80 -10.88 9.13 0.76
C ALA A 80 -11.26 8.56 -0.61
N PHE A 81 -10.48 7.60 -1.12
CA PHE A 81 -10.82 6.91 -2.37
C PHE A 81 -12.03 6.00 -2.20
N LEU A 82 -12.06 5.21 -1.13
CA LEU A 82 -13.20 4.34 -0.78
C LEU A 82 -14.49 5.17 -0.64
N GLU A 83 -14.46 6.25 0.16
CA GLU A 83 -15.62 7.15 0.34
C GLU A 83 -16.09 7.72 -1.00
N GLY A 84 -15.14 8.18 -1.83
CA GLY A 84 -15.46 8.69 -3.16
C GLY A 84 -16.18 7.67 -4.04
N LEU A 85 -15.76 6.40 -4.02
CA LEU A 85 -16.44 5.33 -4.75
C LEU A 85 -17.82 5.05 -4.17
N LEU A 86 -17.97 4.98 -2.85
CA LEU A 86 -19.27 4.75 -2.19
C LEU A 86 -20.25 5.87 -2.46
N GLU A 87 -19.83 7.13 -2.47
CA GLU A 87 -20.69 8.26 -2.84
C GLU A 87 -21.08 8.22 -4.32
N ARG A 88 -20.16 7.86 -5.21
CA ARG A 88 -20.46 7.71 -6.64
C ARG A 88 -21.45 6.58 -6.92
N LEU A 89 -21.40 5.47 -6.20
CA LEU A 89 -22.32 4.36 -6.36
C LEU A 89 -23.81 4.75 -6.12
N LYS A 90 -24.08 5.88 -5.47
CA LYS A 90 -25.45 6.39 -5.28
C LYS A 90 -26.08 6.91 -6.58
N TRP A 91 -25.28 7.28 -7.59
CA TRP A 91 -25.76 7.92 -8.82
C TRP A 91 -25.02 7.47 -10.11
N ASP A 92 -23.80 6.93 -10.02
CA ASP A 92 -22.94 6.59 -11.17
C ASP A 92 -23.17 5.13 -11.58
N ARG A 93 -24.01 4.92 -12.60
CA ARG A 93 -24.28 3.58 -13.13
C ARG A 93 -23.08 2.96 -13.81
N VAL A 94 -22.18 3.76 -14.41
CA VAL A 94 -20.96 3.26 -15.06
C VAL A 94 -20.05 2.62 -14.04
N LEU A 95 -19.91 3.23 -12.85
CA LEU A 95 -19.15 2.62 -11.77
C LEU A 95 -19.78 1.31 -11.29
N ALA A 96 -21.11 1.23 -11.18
CA ALA A 96 -21.80 -0.01 -10.83
C ALA A 96 -21.54 -1.14 -11.86
N ASP A 97 -21.50 -0.82 -13.17
CA ASP A 97 -21.17 -1.76 -14.22
C ASP A 97 -19.70 -2.19 -14.19
N ILE A 98 -18.78 -1.26 -13.84
CA ILE A 98 -17.34 -1.56 -13.64
C ILE A 98 -17.18 -2.60 -12.52
N LEU A 99 -17.87 -2.43 -11.40
CA LEU A 99 -17.78 -3.34 -10.24
C LEU A 99 -18.27 -4.76 -10.53
N GLN A 100 -19.02 -5.00 -11.60
CA GLN A 100 -19.38 -6.37 -12.03
C GLN A 100 -18.16 -7.13 -12.60
N ARG A 101 -17.09 -6.43 -13.00
CA ARG A 101 -15.95 -6.96 -13.77
C ARG A 101 -14.61 -6.81 -13.08
N VAL A 102 -14.58 -6.27 -11.85
CA VAL A 102 -13.36 -6.08 -11.07
C VAL A 102 -13.64 -6.26 -9.60
N CYS A 103 -12.66 -6.76 -8.87
CA CYS A 103 -12.63 -6.78 -7.40
C CYS A 103 -11.73 -5.66 -6.89
N ILE A 104 -12.20 -4.90 -5.91
CA ILE A 104 -11.42 -3.82 -5.28
C ILE A 104 -11.36 -4.08 -3.79
N HIS A 105 -10.15 -4.21 -3.26
CA HIS A 105 -9.91 -4.36 -1.83
C HIS A 105 -9.31 -3.09 -1.22
N PHE A 106 -9.68 -2.82 0.02
CA PHE A 106 -9.16 -1.72 0.82
C PHE A 106 -8.72 -2.24 2.18
N LEU A 107 -7.46 -2.00 2.51
CA LEU A 107 -6.87 -2.26 3.83
C LEU A 107 -6.31 -0.92 4.36
N PRO A 108 -7.19 0.00 4.78
CA PRO A 108 -6.77 1.40 4.98
C PRO A 108 -5.89 1.60 6.22
N LEU A 109 -5.92 0.67 7.18
CA LEU A 109 -5.24 0.80 8.47
C LEU A 109 -4.72 -0.56 8.94
N VAL A 110 -3.49 -0.91 8.52
CA VAL A 110 -2.87 -2.21 8.86
C VAL A 110 -2.26 -2.19 10.27
N ASN A 111 -1.75 -1.04 10.73
CA ASN A 111 -1.09 -0.89 12.03
C ASN A 111 -1.82 0.11 12.94
N PRO A 112 -2.97 -0.27 13.49
CA PRO A 112 -3.76 0.65 14.32
C PRO A 112 -3.04 1.02 15.64
N ALA A 113 -2.32 0.10 16.27
CA ALA A 113 -1.57 0.38 17.50
C ALA A 113 -0.42 1.36 17.27
N GLY A 114 0.35 1.18 16.19
CA GLY A 114 1.40 2.12 15.82
C GLY A 114 0.85 3.51 15.47
N MET A 115 -0.32 3.59 14.83
CA MET A 115 -0.93 4.88 14.49
C MET A 115 -1.43 5.62 15.73
N LEU A 116 -2.04 4.94 16.70
CA LEU A 116 -2.41 5.53 17.99
C LEU A 116 -1.18 6.03 18.75
N ASN A 117 -0.14 5.21 18.83
CA ASN A 117 1.13 5.54 19.50
C ASN A 117 1.98 6.56 18.74
N LYS A 118 1.61 6.91 17.50
CA LYS A 118 2.40 7.78 16.60
C LYS A 118 3.81 7.22 16.40
N THR A 119 3.94 5.91 16.22
CA THR A 119 5.19 5.21 15.98
C THR A 119 5.21 4.64 14.55
N ARG A 120 6.41 4.44 14.01
CA ARG A 120 6.58 3.72 12.75
C ARG A 120 6.22 2.24 12.93
N ALA A 121 6.77 1.63 13.97
CA ALA A 121 6.58 0.24 14.35
C ALA A 121 5.17 -0.04 14.91
N ASN A 122 4.82 -1.30 15.01
CA ASN A 122 3.59 -1.75 15.67
C ASN A 122 3.68 -1.66 17.22
N GLY A 123 2.66 -2.12 17.92
CA GLY A 123 2.61 -2.11 19.39
C GLY A 123 3.73 -2.90 20.08
N GLN A 124 4.39 -3.81 19.38
CA GLN A 124 5.53 -4.61 19.86
C GLN A 124 6.89 -4.04 19.44
N GLY A 125 6.92 -2.86 18.81
CA GLY A 125 8.14 -2.22 18.34
C GLY A 125 8.72 -2.83 17.05
N VAL A 126 7.93 -3.63 16.31
CA VAL A 126 8.35 -4.25 15.06
C VAL A 126 7.93 -3.41 13.86
N ASP A 127 8.85 -3.15 12.95
CA ASP A 127 8.58 -2.55 11.64
C ASP A 127 7.95 -3.62 10.73
N LEU A 128 6.65 -3.49 10.47
CA LEU A 128 5.88 -4.49 9.71
C LEU A 128 6.42 -4.67 8.29
N MET A 129 6.93 -3.60 7.64
CA MET A 129 7.56 -3.69 6.31
C MET A 129 8.94 -4.35 6.31
N ARG A 130 9.42 -4.80 7.46
CA ARG A 130 10.70 -5.52 7.62
C ARG A 130 10.49 -6.90 8.22
N ASN A 131 9.24 -7.35 8.38
CA ASN A 131 8.90 -8.51 9.19
C ASN A 131 8.70 -9.80 8.40
N ALA A 132 8.63 -9.73 7.05
CA ALA A 132 8.49 -10.94 6.22
C ALA A 132 9.75 -11.85 6.25
N PRO A 133 9.59 -13.17 6.01
CA PRO A 133 10.68 -14.14 6.03
C PRO A 133 11.47 -14.14 4.71
N VAL A 134 11.91 -12.97 4.28
CA VAL A 134 12.77 -12.78 3.10
C VAL A 134 13.96 -11.91 3.47
N ASP A 135 15.14 -12.28 3.02
CA ASP A 135 16.36 -11.53 3.28
C ASP A 135 16.89 -10.86 2.01
N SER A 136 17.57 -9.72 2.20
CA SER A 136 18.33 -9.10 1.13
C SER A 136 19.44 -10.02 0.66
N GLN A 137 19.66 -10.07 -0.66
CA GLN A 137 20.75 -10.84 -1.28
C GLN A 137 22.10 -10.13 -1.15
N GLU A 138 22.07 -8.83 -0.91
CA GLU A 138 23.25 -7.98 -0.84
C GLU A 138 23.27 -7.23 0.49
N LYS A 139 24.41 -6.60 0.80
CA LYS A 139 24.59 -5.86 2.05
C LYS A 139 23.63 -4.66 2.13
N THR A 140 22.86 -4.60 3.19
CA THR A 140 21.93 -3.50 3.48
C THR A 140 22.61 -2.36 4.24
N ILE A 141 21.93 -1.20 4.30
CA ILE A 141 22.31 -0.09 5.18
C ILE A 141 22.08 -0.53 6.63
N LEU A 142 23.07 -0.27 7.50
CA LEU A 142 22.96 -0.57 8.92
C LEU A 142 21.69 0.06 9.52
N LEU A 143 20.95 -0.70 10.29
CA LEU A 143 19.64 -0.42 10.87
C LEU A 143 18.54 -0.23 9.82
N ALA A 144 18.61 0.77 8.95
CA ALA A 144 17.54 1.14 8.02
C ALA A 144 17.14 0.02 7.03
N GLY A 145 18.08 -0.87 6.71
CA GLY A 145 17.81 -2.07 5.91
C GLY A 145 17.04 -3.16 6.65
N GLY A 146 16.71 -2.95 7.93
CA GLY A 146 16.07 -3.96 8.79
C GLY A 146 17.07 -4.74 9.63
N HIS A 147 16.88 -4.76 10.94
CA HIS A 147 17.77 -5.41 11.90
C HIS A 147 17.00 -6.19 12.98
N ARG A 148 17.72 -7.03 13.73
CA ARG A 148 17.19 -7.85 14.83
C ARG A 148 17.86 -7.56 16.17
N ILE A 149 18.39 -6.31 16.35
CA ILE A 149 19.18 -5.93 17.53
C ILE A 149 18.27 -5.63 18.72
N SER A 150 17.31 -4.73 18.56
CA SER A 150 16.39 -4.30 19.64
C SER A 150 15.13 -3.65 19.07
N SER A 151 13.97 -3.93 19.70
CA SER A 151 12.68 -3.29 19.39
C SER A 151 12.61 -1.80 19.76
N THR A 152 13.59 -1.28 20.51
CA THR A 152 13.69 0.15 20.83
C THR A 152 14.31 0.97 19.71
N LEU A 153 14.95 0.30 18.74
CA LEU A 153 15.55 0.93 17.57
C LEU A 153 14.60 0.86 16.38
N PRO A 154 14.50 1.91 15.54
CA PRO A 154 13.67 1.90 14.36
C PRO A 154 14.12 0.81 13.36
N TRP A 155 13.20 0.31 12.55
CA TRP A 155 13.41 -0.76 11.54
C TRP A 155 13.71 -2.14 12.12
N TYR A 156 13.29 -2.41 13.36
CA TYR A 156 13.43 -3.72 13.99
C TYR A 156 12.48 -4.74 13.33
N ARG A 157 13.02 -5.90 12.96
CA ARG A 157 12.31 -6.95 12.20
C ARG A 157 11.60 -8.01 13.08
N GLY A 158 11.67 -7.92 14.39
CA GLY A 158 11.31 -9.02 15.29
C GLY A 158 12.48 -10.00 15.48
N LYS A 159 12.30 -11.00 16.34
CA LYS A 159 13.33 -12.04 16.56
C LYS A 159 13.25 -13.09 15.44
N THR A 160 14.37 -13.75 15.17
CA THR A 160 14.44 -14.82 14.15
C THR A 160 13.59 -16.04 14.52
N THR A 161 13.39 -16.26 15.81
CA THR A 161 12.65 -17.41 16.35
C THR A 161 11.14 -17.14 16.49
N GLU A 162 10.70 -15.91 16.27
CA GLU A 162 9.30 -15.52 16.34
C GLU A 162 8.67 -15.50 14.94
N PRO A 163 7.38 -15.85 14.81
CA PRO A 163 6.64 -15.70 13.55
C PRO A 163 6.50 -14.23 13.18
N MET A 164 5.95 -13.97 12.01
CA MET A 164 5.53 -12.62 11.62
C MET A 164 4.54 -12.06 12.65
N GLN A 165 4.53 -10.73 12.77
CA GLN A 165 3.54 -10.05 13.62
C GLN A 165 2.13 -10.28 13.08
N PRO A 166 1.11 -10.34 13.95
CA PRO A 166 -0.26 -10.66 13.54
C PRO A 166 -0.78 -9.77 12.41
N GLU A 167 -0.46 -8.48 12.44
CA GLU A 167 -0.87 -7.52 11.41
C GLU A 167 -0.22 -7.83 10.04
N ALA A 168 1.09 -8.12 10.05
CA ALA A 168 1.83 -8.45 8.83
C ALA A 168 1.40 -9.81 8.28
N GLN A 169 1.19 -10.80 9.15
CA GLN A 169 0.70 -12.13 8.76
C GLN A 169 -0.71 -12.03 8.17
N ALA A 170 -1.61 -11.31 8.84
CA ALA A 170 -2.99 -11.14 8.39
C ALA A 170 -3.09 -10.43 7.02
N LEU A 171 -2.23 -9.41 6.78
CA LEU A 171 -2.10 -8.79 5.47
C LEU A 171 -1.62 -9.79 4.42
N CYS A 172 -0.55 -10.54 4.70
CA CYS A 172 0.00 -11.53 3.77
C CYS A 172 -1.00 -12.64 3.46
N ASP A 173 -1.70 -13.16 4.47
CA ASP A 173 -2.72 -14.20 4.30
C ASP A 173 -3.87 -13.68 3.43
N PHE A 174 -4.35 -12.47 3.69
CA PHE A 174 -5.40 -11.84 2.90
C PHE A 174 -4.98 -11.67 1.42
N ILE A 175 -3.80 -11.11 1.17
CA ILE A 175 -3.31 -10.92 -0.21
C ILE A 175 -3.16 -12.28 -0.90
N THR A 176 -2.64 -13.29 -0.20
CA THR A 176 -2.44 -14.63 -0.77
C THR A 176 -3.77 -15.31 -1.10
N GLN A 177 -4.80 -15.13 -0.27
CA GLN A 177 -6.09 -15.82 -0.42
C GLN A 177 -7.06 -15.09 -1.33
N GLU A 178 -7.09 -13.76 -1.30
CA GLU A 178 -8.12 -12.96 -1.97
C GLU A 178 -7.60 -12.18 -3.20
N VAL A 179 -6.27 -11.92 -3.28
CA VAL A 179 -5.70 -11.07 -4.35
C VAL A 179 -4.89 -11.88 -5.36
N LEU A 180 -3.99 -12.76 -4.90
CA LEU A 180 -3.13 -13.53 -5.79
C LEU A 180 -3.87 -14.54 -6.70
N PRO A 181 -5.03 -15.10 -6.33
CA PRO A 181 -5.76 -16.02 -7.23
C PRO A 181 -6.32 -15.35 -8.49
N ALA A 182 -6.49 -14.03 -8.50
CA ALA A 182 -6.99 -13.31 -9.66
C ALA A 182 -6.05 -13.44 -10.88
N PRO A 183 -6.57 -13.50 -12.12
CA PRO A 183 -5.73 -13.64 -13.32
C PRO A 183 -4.75 -12.48 -13.52
N PHE A 184 -5.11 -11.31 -13.04
CA PHE A 184 -4.29 -10.12 -12.92
C PHE A 184 -4.61 -9.41 -11.61
N SER A 185 -3.59 -9.07 -10.86
CA SER A 185 -3.76 -8.33 -9.62
C SER A 185 -2.71 -7.23 -9.46
N LEU A 186 -3.15 -6.13 -8.86
CA LEU A 186 -2.32 -4.97 -8.57
C LEU A 186 -2.55 -4.54 -7.12
N VAL A 187 -1.48 -4.18 -6.43
CA VAL A 187 -1.57 -3.55 -5.10
C VAL A 187 -0.94 -2.16 -5.16
N LEU A 188 -1.56 -1.19 -4.52
CA LEU A 188 -0.97 0.10 -4.21
C LEU A 188 -0.90 0.28 -2.70
N ASP A 189 0.29 0.19 -2.14
CA ASP A 189 0.56 0.46 -0.73
C ASP A 189 0.99 1.92 -0.55
N CYS A 190 0.25 2.67 0.27
CA CYS A 190 0.37 4.12 0.39
C CYS A 190 1.25 4.50 1.58
N HIS A 191 2.47 4.96 1.29
CA HIS A 191 3.48 5.41 2.24
C HIS A 191 3.83 6.89 2.11
N SER A 192 4.56 7.37 3.11
CA SER A 192 5.15 8.71 3.13
C SER A 192 6.40 8.72 4.03
N GLY A 193 7.18 9.80 3.98
CA GLY A 193 8.38 9.92 4.83
C GLY A 193 9.67 9.98 4.04
N PHE A 194 9.60 9.77 2.72
CA PHE A 194 10.76 9.75 1.86
C PHE A 194 10.68 10.75 0.70
N GLY A 195 11.79 11.40 0.40
CA GLY A 195 12.02 12.13 -0.83
C GLY A 195 11.25 13.44 -1.04
N PHE A 196 11.62 14.14 -2.11
CA PHE A 196 11.00 15.39 -2.57
C PHE A 196 9.98 15.19 -3.70
N ARG A 197 9.97 14.05 -4.36
CA ARG A 197 9.04 13.69 -5.44
C ARG A 197 8.13 12.56 -4.98
N ASN A 198 6.96 12.45 -5.58
CA ASN A 198 6.15 11.25 -5.43
C ASN A 198 6.82 10.13 -6.24
N GLN A 199 6.93 8.96 -5.63
CA GLN A 199 7.57 7.81 -6.24
C GLN A 199 6.61 6.62 -6.21
N ILE A 200 6.68 5.80 -7.24
CA ILE A 200 6.04 4.49 -7.28
C ILE A 200 7.16 3.47 -7.31
N TRP A 201 7.36 2.82 -6.18
CA TRP A 201 8.32 1.74 -6.07
C TRP A 201 7.65 0.40 -6.40
N PHE A 202 8.46 -0.50 -6.90
CA PHE A 202 8.08 -1.89 -7.12
C PHE A 202 9.23 -2.82 -6.69
N PRO A 203 9.01 -4.13 -6.48
CA PRO A 203 10.07 -5.07 -6.14
C PRO A 203 11.19 -5.12 -7.19
N TYR A 204 12.39 -5.52 -6.86
CA TYR A 204 12.75 -6.02 -5.54
C TYR A 204 13.36 -4.92 -4.68
N ALA A 205 13.06 -5.00 -3.38
CA ALA A 205 13.78 -4.26 -2.35
C ALA A 205 15.02 -5.03 -1.85
N ARG A 206 15.08 -6.36 -2.09
CA ARG A 206 16.11 -7.28 -1.62
C ARG A 206 17.33 -7.37 -2.53
N SER A 207 17.24 -6.97 -3.79
CA SER A 207 18.33 -7.07 -4.77
C SER A 207 18.35 -5.91 -5.77
N ARG A 208 19.56 -5.44 -6.07
CA ARG A 208 19.81 -4.43 -7.13
C ARG A 208 20.02 -5.04 -8.50
N CYS A 209 20.37 -6.32 -8.54
CA CYS A 209 20.81 -7.00 -9.77
C CYS A 209 19.72 -7.89 -10.37
N GLU A 210 18.70 -8.24 -9.58
CA GLU A 210 17.64 -9.14 -9.99
C GLU A 210 16.39 -8.34 -10.41
N PRO A 211 16.06 -8.27 -11.71
CA PRO A 211 14.79 -7.68 -12.14
C PRO A 211 13.62 -8.63 -11.82
N ILE A 212 12.44 -8.06 -11.56
CA ILE A 212 11.21 -8.84 -11.43
C ILE A 212 10.81 -9.46 -12.77
N LYS A 213 10.14 -10.62 -12.73
CA LYS A 213 9.63 -11.32 -13.91
C LYS A 213 8.67 -10.45 -14.74
N HIS A 214 7.87 -9.61 -14.07
CA HIS A 214 6.86 -8.74 -14.69
C HIS A 214 7.37 -7.31 -14.92
N LEU A 215 8.67 -7.15 -15.19
CA LEU A 215 9.30 -5.83 -15.38
C LEU A 215 8.71 -5.06 -16.56
N LYS A 216 8.44 -5.75 -17.67
CA LYS A 216 7.83 -5.16 -18.88
C LYS A 216 6.41 -4.66 -18.62
N GLU A 217 5.62 -5.38 -17.79
CA GLU A 217 4.27 -5.00 -17.41
C GLU A 217 4.29 -3.70 -16.57
N VAL A 218 5.23 -3.58 -15.63
CA VAL A 218 5.43 -2.32 -14.87
C VAL A 218 5.87 -1.19 -15.80
N CYS A 219 6.76 -1.45 -16.74
CA CYS A 219 7.20 -0.45 -17.73
C CYS A 219 6.03 0.02 -18.60
N TYR A 220 5.19 -0.89 -19.03
CA TYR A 220 4.01 -0.55 -19.83
C TYR A 220 3.00 0.27 -19.01
N LEU A 221 2.68 -0.17 -17.80
CA LEU A 221 1.79 0.56 -16.89
C LEU A 221 2.28 1.99 -16.63
N ARG A 222 3.59 2.15 -16.38
CA ARG A 222 4.24 3.47 -16.28
C ARG A 222 4.02 4.31 -17.53
N ASN A 223 4.30 3.74 -18.71
CA ASN A 223 4.17 4.46 -19.97
C ASN A 223 2.71 4.89 -20.23
N LEU A 224 1.74 4.01 -19.97
CA LEU A 224 0.31 4.35 -20.04
C LEU A 224 -0.03 5.51 -19.12
N PHE A 225 0.42 5.45 -17.86
CA PHE A 225 0.16 6.52 -16.90
C PHE A 225 0.75 7.86 -17.36
N MET A 226 2.02 7.87 -17.79
CA MET A 226 2.70 9.07 -18.23
C MET A 226 2.09 9.68 -19.51
N GLN A 227 1.56 8.84 -20.41
CA GLN A 227 0.85 9.30 -21.62
C GLN A 227 -0.54 9.83 -21.30
N THR A 228 -1.27 9.17 -20.39
CA THR A 228 -2.63 9.56 -20.01
C THR A 228 -2.63 10.82 -19.14
N TYR A 229 -1.67 10.94 -18.24
CA TYR A 229 -1.56 12.02 -17.27
C TYR A 229 -0.19 12.72 -17.30
N PRO A 230 0.19 13.39 -18.41
CA PRO A 230 1.53 13.96 -18.59
C PRO A 230 1.90 15.06 -17.59
N HIS A 231 0.89 15.60 -16.87
CA HIS A 231 1.10 16.63 -15.84
C HIS A 231 1.29 16.06 -14.42
N GLN A 232 1.20 14.73 -14.26
CA GLN A 232 1.48 14.06 -13.00
C GLN A 232 2.97 13.74 -12.89
N ASP A 233 3.56 14.06 -11.74
CA ASP A 233 5.00 13.91 -11.51
C ASP A 233 5.27 12.74 -10.56
N TYR A 234 5.20 11.51 -11.10
CA TYR A 234 5.60 10.31 -10.39
C TYR A 234 6.85 9.70 -11.01
N LEU A 235 7.76 9.26 -10.15
CA LEU A 235 8.95 8.53 -10.54
C LEU A 235 8.73 7.03 -10.26
N PHE A 236 8.80 6.20 -11.29
CA PHE A 236 8.68 4.75 -11.17
C PHE A 236 10.07 4.11 -11.15
N GLU A 237 10.39 3.39 -10.08
CA GLU A 237 11.71 2.79 -9.87
C GLU A 237 11.62 1.53 -9.02
N PRO A 238 12.54 0.55 -9.19
CA PRO A 238 12.71 -0.51 -8.20
C PRO A 238 13.12 0.10 -6.87
N GLN A 239 12.56 -0.37 -5.76
CA GLN A 239 12.91 0.13 -4.43
C GLN A 239 14.40 -0.01 -4.15
N SER A 240 15.04 -1.07 -4.64
CA SER A 240 16.47 -1.34 -4.45
C SER A 240 17.40 -0.25 -4.98
N GLN A 241 16.96 0.61 -5.90
CA GLN A 241 17.77 1.75 -6.36
C GLN A 241 18.00 2.78 -5.25
N HIS A 242 17.10 2.86 -4.26
CA HIS A 242 17.24 3.77 -3.13
C HIS A 242 18.03 3.11 -1.99
N TYR A 243 17.56 1.97 -1.53
CA TYR A 243 18.23 1.17 -0.50
C TYR A 243 17.68 -0.26 -0.48
N LEU A 244 18.55 -1.18 -0.07
CA LEU A 244 18.18 -2.58 0.10
C LEU A 244 17.62 -2.82 1.49
N VAL A 245 16.67 -3.76 1.58
CA VAL A 245 16.03 -4.12 2.84
C VAL A 245 15.89 -5.63 3.00
N HIS A 246 15.88 -6.04 4.26
CA HIS A 246 15.43 -7.36 4.68
C HIS A 246 13.95 -7.31 5.05
N GLY A 247 13.21 -8.38 4.81
CA GLY A 247 11.87 -8.59 5.33
C GLY A 247 10.78 -7.77 4.65
N ASP A 248 11.00 -7.32 3.43
CA ASP A 248 10.00 -6.57 2.68
C ASP A 248 8.77 -7.44 2.39
N LEU A 249 7.57 -6.94 2.75
CA LEU A 249 6.32 -7.66 2.58
C LEU A 249 5.98 -7.88 1.10
N TRP A 250 6.26 -6.88 0.26
CA TRP A 250 5.92 -6.95 -1.16
C TRP A 250 6.88 -7.82 -1.94
N ASP A 251 8.16 -7.87 -1.55
CA ASP A 251 9.11 -8.85 -2.10
C ASP A 251 8.67 -10.29 -1.74
N PHE A 252 8.27 -10.51 -0.49
CA PHE A 252 7.79 -11.82 -0.04
C PHE A 252 6.55 -12.25 -0.82
N LEU A 253 5.53 -11.40 -0.89
CA LEU A 253 4.28 -11.69 -1.61
C LEU A 253 4.50 -11.83 -3.13
N TYR A 254 5.43 -11.05 -3.70
CA TYR A 254 5.79 -11.21 -5.09
C TYR A 254 6.43 -12.58 -5.36
N LEU A 255 7.34 -13.05 -4.50
CA LEU A 255 7.92 -14.38 -4.61
C LEU A 255 6.86 -15.48 -4.45
N GLU A 256 5.90 -15.33 -3.54
CA GLU A 256 4.77 -16.24 -3.40
C GLU A 256 3.90 -16.27 -4.68
N SER A 257 3.66 -15.11 -5.29
CA SER A 257 2.88 -15.01 -6.53
C SER A 257 3.50 -15.76 -7.71
N LEU A 258 4.84 -15.85 -7.75
CA LEU A 258 5.55 -16.57 -8.81
C LEU A 258 5.31 -18.10 -8.79
N LYS A 259 4.75 -18.64 -7.71
CA LYS A 259 4.31 -20.04 -7.62
C LYS A 259 3.00 -20.30 -8.38
N GLN A 260 2.31 -19.23 -8.76
CA GLN A 260 1.10 -19.25 -9.57
C GLN A 260 1.40 -18.73 -10.98
N ASN A 261 0.49 -18.96 -11.91
CA ASN A 261 0.66 -18.53 -13.30
C ASN A 261 -0.04 -17.19 -13.61
N ASN A 262 -0.30 -16.39 -12.57
CA ASN A 262 -1.00 -15.13 -12.62
C ASN A 262 0.00 -13.95 -12.61
N ILE A 263 -0.47 -12.78 -12.99
CA ILE A 263 0.34 -11.55 -12.96
C ILE A 263 -0.02 -10.77 -11.70
N PHE A 264 0.98 -10.53 -10.86
CA PHE A 264 0.85 -9.72 -9.66
C PHE A 264 1.83 -8.54 -9.71
N LEU A 265 1.31 -7.31 -9.59
CA LEU A 265 2.09 -6.07 -9.61
C LEU A 265 1.94 -5.32 -8.27
N PRO A 266 2.78 -5.60 -7.27
CA PRO A 266 2.79 -4.81 -6.05
C PRO A 266 3.54 -3.51 -6.28
N LEU A 267 2.87 -2.39 -6.00
CA LEU A 267 3.40 -1.04 -6.10
C LEU A 267 3.34 -0.36 -4.73
N THR A 268 4.37 0.42 -4.41
CA THR A 268 4.41 1.25 -3.21
C THR A 268 4.45 2.72 -3.61
N LEU A 269 3.44 3.47 -3.20
CA LEU A 269 3.41 4.91 -3.35
C LEU A 269 4.18 5.57 -2.20
N GLU A 270 5.34 6.14 -2.49
CA GLU A 270 6.04 7.05 -1.56
C GLU A 270 5.69 8.51 -1.87
N MET A 271 4.88 9.10 -1.00
CA MET A 271 4.50 10.50 -1.11
C MET A 271 5.67 11.39 -0.70
N GLY A 272 6.13 12.26 -1.61
CA GLY A 272 7.30 13.13 -1.43
C GLY A 272 7.14 14.14 -0.29
N SER A 273 7.20 13.68 0.94
CA SER A 273 6.88 14.42 2.17
C SER A 273 7.92 15.48 2.54
N TRP A 274 9.19 15.32 2.12
CA TRP A 274 10.23 16.30 2.40
C TRP A 274 9.93 17.67 1.77
N ARG A 275 9.08 17.73 0.73
CA ARG A 275 8.55 18.98 0.18
C ARG A 275 7.78 19.79 1.23
N TRP A 276 7.07 19.12 2.14
CA TRP A 276 6.26 19.77 3.16
C TRP A 276 7.16 20.46 4.18
N ILE A 277 8.27 19.81 4.57
CA ILE A 277 9.28 20.35 5.47
C ILE A 277 10.00 21.51 4.82
N ARG A 278 10.46 21.37 3.59
CA ARG A 278 11.15 22.46 2.86
C ARG A 278 10.30 23.73 2.79
N LYS A 279 8.98 23.58 2.63
CA LYS A 279 8.04 24.72 2.58
C LYS A 279 7.65 25.26 3.97
N ASN A 280 7.82 24.46 5.01
CA ASN A 280 7.52 24.86 6.40
C ASN A 280 8.40 24.06 7.38
N PRO A 281 9.65 24.50 7.63
CA PRO A 281 10.58 23.78 8.53
C PRO A 281 10.06 23.63 9.97
N LEU A 282 9.18 24.52 10.42
CA LEU A 282 8.54 24.42 11.75
C LEU A 282 7.70 23.14 11.91
N GLN A 283 7.36 22.49 10.81
CA GLN A 283 6.65 21.21 10.80
C GLN A 283 7.47 20.10 11.49
N LEU A 284 8.81 20.18 11.49
CA LEU A 284 9.69 19.24 12.21
C LEU A 284 9.54 19.28 13.74
N ARG A 285 8.94 20.34 14.30
CA ARG A 285 8.65 20.41 15.74
C ARG A 285 7.57 19.41 16.17
N GLN A 286 6.83 18.86 15.23
CA GLN A 286 5.85 17.81 15.46
C GLN A 286 6.37 16.51 14.87
N LEU A 287 6.34 15.42 15.65
CA LEU A 287 6.83 14.11 15.22
C LEU A 287 6.21 13.65 13.89
N LEU A 288 4.91 13.90 13.72
CA LEU A 288 4.18 13.59 12.48
C LEU A 288 4.55 14.48 11.29
N GLY A 289 5.24 15.60 11.53
CA GLY A 289 5.48 16.59 10.48
C GLY A 289 6.36 16.15 9.32
N LEU A 290 7.18 15.10 9.52
CA LEU A 290 7.95 14.47 8.45
C LEU A 290 7.06 13.59 7.56
N TYR A 291 6.02 13.00 8.11
CA TYR A 291 5.23 11.93 7.51
C TYR A 291 3.82 12.36 7.10
N HIS A 292 3.34 13.50 7.61
CA HIS A 292 1.97 13.93 7.40
C HIS A 292 1.87 15.44 7.11
N PRO A 293 1.05 15.89 6.13
CA PRO A 293 0.84 17.31 5.86
C PRO A 293 -0.03 17.95 6.94
N ILE A 294 0.56 18.83 7.78
CA ILE A 294 -0.16 19.45 8.93
C ILE A 294 -1.18 20.50 8.48
N LYS A 295 -0.96 21.14 7.32
CA LYS A 295 -1.84 22.22 6.84
C LYS A 295 -3.03 21.65 6.03
N PRO A 296 -4.30 22.00 6.34
CA PRO A 296 -5.48 21.46 5.66
C PRO A 296 -5.45 21.58 4.14
N HIS A 297 -5.00 22.74 3.61
CA HIS A 297 -4.90 22.92 2.16
C HIS A 297 -3.86 22.00 1.49
N ARG A 298 -2.82 21.59 2.23
CA ARG A 298 -1.82 20.62 1.73
C ARG A 298 -2.38 19.21 1.76
N LEU A 299 -3.10 18.86 2.82
CA LEU A 299 -3.82 17.59 2.91
C LEU A 299 -4.78 17.45 1.72
N ASN A 300 -5.65 18.42 1.50
CA ASN A 300 -6.59 18.42 0.37
C ASN A 300 -5.88 18.32 -1.00
N ARG A 301 -4.68 18.93 -1.12
CA ARG A 301 -3.88 18.80 -2.35
C ARG A 301 -3.34 17.39 -2.54
N VAL A 302 -2.83 16.78 -1.48
CA VAL A 302 -2.30 15.40 -1.50
C VAL A 302 -3.42 14.44 -1.89
N LEU A 303 -4.58 14.49 -1.22
CA LEU A 303 -5.73 13.67 -1.54
C LEU A 303 -6.08 13.79 -3.03
N ARG A 304 -6.35 14.99 -3.53
CA ARG A 304 -6.71 15.22 -4.94
C ARG A 304 -5.66 14.72 -5.93
N SER A 305 -4.37 14.79 -5.59
CA SER A 305 -3.30 14.33 -6.48
C SER A 305 -3.28 12.82 -6.62
N HIS A 306 -3.46 12.09 -5.51
CA HIS A 306 -3.31 10.63 -5.51
C HIS A 306 -4.58 9.89 -5.90
N LEU A 307 -5.77 10.48 -5.74
CA LEU A 307 -7.02 9.88 -6.23
C LEU A 307 -7.00 9.63 -7.74
N ILE A 308 -6.34 10.48 -8.51
CA ILE A 308 -6.17 10.29 -9.97
C ILE A 308 -5.34 9.02 -10.26
N LEU A 309 -4.28 8.78 -9.50
CA LEU A 309 -3.47 7.57 -9.64
C LEU A 309 -4.30 6.33 -9.30
N MET A 310 -5.05 6.36 -8.20
CA MET A 310 -5.87 5.23 -7.76
C MET A 310 -6.97 4.90 -8.79
N GLU A 311 -7.65 5.90 -9.32
CA GLU A 311 -8.64 5.74 -10.39
C GLU A 311 -7.99 5.14 -11.64
N PHE A 312 -6.81 5.64 -12.05
CA PHE A 312 -6.07 5.09 -13.18
C PHE A 312 -5.73 3.61 -12.97
N LEU A 313 -5.23 3.24 -11.78
CA LEU A 313 -4.87 1.85 -11.48
C LEU A 313 -6.08 0.92 -11.48
N LEU A 314 -7.24 1.39 -11.00
CA LEU A 314 -8.50 0.66 -11.12
C LEU A 314 -8.86 0.39 -12.59
N HIS A 315 -8.82 1.41 -13.45
CA HIS A 315 -9.12 1.25 -14.87
C HIS A 315 -8.07 0.42 -15.62
N ALA A 316 -6.79 0.55 -15.27
CA ALA A 316 -5.72 -0.26 -15.82
C ALA A 316 -5.92 -1.75 -15.44
N THR A 317 -6.30 -2.02 -14.18
CA THR A 317 -6.62 -3.37 -13.71
C THR A 317 -7.80 -3.96 -14.48
N LEU A 318 -8.90 -3.23 -14.57
CA LEU A 318 -10.09 -3.66 -15.32
C LEU A 318 -9.78 -3.99 -16.79
N SER A 319 -8.86 -3.24 -17.39
CA SER A 319 -8.52 -3.31 -18.83
C SER A 319 -7.21 -4.05 -19.10
N TYR A 320 -6.70 -4.85 -18.15
CA TYR A 320 -5.38 -5.46 -18.21
C TYR A 320 -5.11 -6.24 -19.51
N GLN A 321 -6.10 -6.98 -20.03
CA GLN A 321 -5.98 -7.76 -21.24
C GLN A 321 -5.68 -6.92 -22.48
N ASN A 322 -6.07 -5.64 -22.49
CA ASN A 322 -5.87 -4.73 -23.61
C ASN A 322 -4.43 -4.20 -23.70
N TRP A 323 -3.66 -4.28 -22.63
CA TRP A 323 -2.32 -3.70 -22.60
C TRP A 323 -1.20 -4.69 -22.23
N ILE A 324 -1.50 -5.85 -21.66
CA ILE A 324 -0.48 -6.86 -21.32
C ILE A 324 0.05 -7.62 -22.54
N ASN A 325 -0.81 -7.94 -23.51
CA ASN A 325 -0.50 -8.84 -24.63
C ASN A 325 -0.10 -8.08 -25.90
N GLN A 326 0.76 -7.06 -25.79
CA GLN A 326 1.17 -6.28 -26.96
C GLN A 326 2.33 -6.93 -27.72
N SER A 327 2.36 -6.71 -29.03
CA SER A 327 3.34 -7.27 -29.99
C SER A 327 4.80 -6.85 -29.75
N ASP A 328 5.06 -5.85 -28.91
CA ASP A 328 6.39 -5.27 -28.69
C ASP A 328 7.02 -5.67 -27.35
N ALA A 329 6.70 -6.85 -26.83
CA ALA A 329 7.13 -7.32 -25.50
C ALA A 329 8.66 -7.26 -25.31
N GLU A 330 9.46 -7.70 -26.31
CA GLU A 330 10.93 -7.66 -26.24
C GLU A 330 11.48 -6.24 -26.18
N LYS A 331 10.90 -5.34 -26.96
CA LYS A 331 11.31 -3.93 -26.97
C LYS A 331 11.00 -3.25 -25.62
N LEU A 332 9.87 -3.57 -25.02
CA LEU A 332 9.49 -3.08 -23.68
C LEU A 332 10.42 -3.61 -22.59
N GLU A 333 10.80 -4.87 -22.67
CA GLU A 333 11.74 -5.48 -21.73
C GLU A 333 13.12 -4.83 -21.81
N GLN A 334 13.64 -4.63 -23.04
CA GLN A 334 14.89 -3.91 -23.28
C GLN A 334 14.80 -2.46 -22.76
N GLN A 335 13.69 -1.77 -23.01
CA GLN A 335 13.45 -0.42 -22.49
C GLN A 335 13.46 -0.39 -20.96
N ALA A 336 12.80 -1.34 -20.34
CA ALA A 336 12.72 -1.45 -18.89
C ALA A 336 14.08 -1.74 -18.24
N LEU A 337 14.84 -2.67 -18.82
CA LEU A 337 16.21 -2.97 -18.39
C LEU A 337 17.11 -1.75 -18.53
N ALA A 338 17.09 -1.07 -19.68
CA ALA A 338 17.88 0.15 -19.89
C ALA A 338 17.49 1.30 -18.93
N LEU A 339 16.21 1.35 -18.50
CA LEU A 339 15.72 2.40 -17.61
C LEU A 339 16.10 2.15 -16.15
N TRP A 340 16.06 0.90 -15.68
CA TRP A 340 16.14 0.57 -14.27
C TRP A 340 17.33 -0.31 -13.88
N TYR A 341 17.96 -0.99 -14.83
CA TYR A 341 19.11 -1.89 -14.62
C TYR A 341 20.20 -1.64 -15.67
N PRO A 342 20.70 -0.36 -15.79
CA PRO A 342 21.68 0.03 -16.79
C PRO A 342 23.06 -0.62 -16.62
#